data_01f4d6942485696d34dd1af2edc9b96c
#
_entry.id   01f4d6942485696d34dd1af2edc9b96c
#
_cell.length_a   1.000
_cell.length_b   1.000
_cell.length_c   1.000
_cell.angle_alpha   90.00
_cell.angle_beta   90.00
_cell.angle_gamma   90.00
#
_symmetry.space_group_name_H-M   'P 1'
#
loop_
_entity.id
_entity.type
_entity.pdbx_description
1 polymer ?
#
loop_
_entity_poly.entity_id
_entity_poly.type
_entity_poly.pdbx_seq_one_letter_code
_entity_poly.pdbx_strand_id
1 'polypeptide(L)'
;MTQAWKAFSFLLCGGLLASCTMTGPKFTPLDSAESHHGVLYVYRPSNYDMGLMSALISLDGKQVAVLENGGYVALSVEPGKHTITQKWKAGVLGNSDLEGATTSTIVDVQYANPAYVSLTSNAKRLESRQYNVVAVGFRWQLAQVAADQALPEISECRKVEAI
;
A
#
# COMPACT_ATOMS: atom_id res chain seq x y z
N MET A 1 47.21 -32.20 23.89
CA MET A 1 46.40 -31.11 24.43
C MET A 1 46.41 -29.96 23.46
N THR A 2 45.48 -29.83 22.52
CA THR A 2 45.24 -28.64 21.70
C THR A 2 44.35 -29.01 20.50
N GLN A 3 43.06 -29.30 20.69
CA GLN A 3 42.08 -29.34 19.59
C GLN A 3 40.64 -29.21 20.08
N ALA A 4 40.32 -28.15 20.80
CA ALA A 4 38.96 -27.94 21.27
C ALA A 4 38.42 -26.51 21.03
N TRP A 5 39.00 -25.72 20.10
CA TRP A 5 38.62 -24.31 19.97
C TRP A 5 38.20 -23.85 18.57
N LYS A 6 37.84 -24.75 17.69
CA LYS A 6 37.40 -24.40 16.33
C LYS A 6 35.92 -24.68 16.02
N ALA A 7 35.09 -25.06 16.99
CA ALA A 7 33.70 -25.45 16.76
C ALA A 7 32.65 -24.43 17.27
N PHE A 8 33.01 -23.25 17.75
CA PHE A 8 32.07 -22.30 18.38
C PHE A 8 31.80 -21.03 17.60
N SER A 9 32.30 -20.88 16.38
CA SER A 9 32.18 -19.63 15.61
C SER A 9 31.16 -19.65 14.46
N PHE A 10 30.36 -20.71 14.28
CA PHE A 10 29.45 -20.84 13.14
C PHE A 10 27.96 -20.73 13.46
N LEU A 11 27.58 -20.42 14.71
CA LEU A 11 26.17 -20.43 15.14
C LEU A 11 25.58 -19.03 15.40
N LEU A 12 26.22 -17.94 14.98
CA LEU A 12 25.73 -16.58 15.29
C LEU A 12 25.39 -15.72 14.08
N CYS A 13 25.17 -16.31 12.91
CA CYS A 13 24.82 -15.51 11.70
C CYS A 13 23.46 -15.84 11.10
N GLY A 14 22.55 -16.48 11.85
CA GLY A 14 21.25 -16.98 11.37
C GLY A 14 20.03 -16.16 11.78
N GLY A 15 20.16 -14.93 12.24
CA GLY A 15 19.02 -14.30 12.88
C GLY A 15 18.82 -12.82 12.65
N LEU A 16 18.78 -12.29 11.41
CA LEU A 16 18.32 -10.91 11.17
C LEU A 16 17.90 -10.71 9.70
N LEU A 17 17.05 -11.55 9.17
CA LEU A 17 16.21 -11.20 8.03
C LEU A 17 14.81 -10.87 8.54
N ALA A 18 14.69 -9.88 9.44
CA ALA A 18 13.44 -9.18 9.64
C ALA A 18 13.19 -8.35 8.38
N SER A 19 12.70 -9.00 7.33
CA SER A 19 12.12 -8.35 6.19
C SER A 19 11.05 -7.37 6.72
N CYS A 20 11.13 -6.10 6.33
CA CYS A 20 10.08 -5.11 6.58
C CYS A 20 8.83 -5.48 5.78
N THR A 21 8.20 -6.60 6.11
CA THR A 21 6.91 -7.01 5.60
C THR A 21 5.85 -6.51 6.58
N MET A 22 4.77 -5.95 6.03
CA MET A 22 3.58 -5.62 6.80
C MET A 22 3.19 -6.80 7.71
N THR A 23 2.96 -6.52 9.00
CA THR A 23 2.74 -7.54 10.03
C THR A 23 1.26 -7.86 10.27
N GLY A 24 0.32 -7.14 9.64
CA GLY A 24 -1.12 -7.36 9.78
C GLY A 24 -1.60 -8.71 9.25
N PRO A 25 -2.84 -9.13 9.58
CA PRO A 25 -3.44 -10.35 9.07
C PRO A 25 -3.61 -10.29 7.54
N LYS A 26 -3.61 -11.46 6.91
CA LYS A 26 -3.93 -11.59 5.48
C LYS A 26 -5.33 -11.11 5.19
N PHE A 27 -5.59 -10.78 3.93
CA PHE A 27 -6.91 -10.38 3.48
C PHE A 27 -7.95 -11.45 3.81
N THR A 28 -9.02 -10.98 4.45
CA THR A 28 -10.25 -11.73 4.67
C THR A 28 -11.39 -10.77 4.34
N PRO A 29 -12.30 -11.13 3.43
CA PRO A 29 -13.47 -10.32 3.16
C PRO A 29 -14.25 -10.03 4.44
N LEU A 30 -14.71 -8.80 4.60
CA LEU A 30 -15.68 -8.47 5.64
C LEU A 30 -17.03 -9.03 5.24
N ASP A 31 -17.73 -9.62 6.21
CA ASP A 31 -19.10 -10.03 6.01
C ASP A 31 -19.99 -8.77 5.94
N SER A 32 -20.49 -8.47 4.75
CA SER A 32 -21.36 -7.30 4.51
C SER A 32 -22.82 -7.56 4.87
N ALA A 33 -23.17 -8.78 5.26
CA ALA A 33 -24.57 -9.20 5.41
C ALA A 33 -25.29 -8.55 6.59
N GLU A 34 -24.58 -8.04 7.59
CA GLU A 34 -25.17 -7.52 8.82
C GLU A 34 -25.20 -5.98 8.93
N SER A 35 -24.58 -5.25 8.00
CA SER A 35 -24.52 -3.79 8.09
C SER A 35 -25.32 -3.10 6.99
N HIS A 36 -26.04 -2.04 7.34
CA HIS A 36 -26.66 -1.13 6.37
C HIS A 36 -25.63 -0.28 5.61
N HIS A 37 -24.34 -0.65 5.68
CA HIS A 37 -23.24 0.05 5.05
C HIS A 37 -22.64 -0.79 3.92
N GLY A 38 -22.05 -0.12 2.96
CA GLY A 38 -21.23 -0.75 1.96
C GLY A 38 -19.79 -0.99 2.47
N VAL A 39 -19.07 -1.88 1.83
CA VAL A 39 -17.65 -2.15 2.15
C VAL A 39 -16.77 -1.55 1.07
N LEU A 40 -15.81 -0.75 1.49
CA LEU A 40 -14.79 -0.17 0.63
C LEU A 40 -13.42 -0.68 1.04
N TYR A 41 -12.73 -1.34 0.13
CA TYR A 41 -11.33 -1.72 0.28
C TYR A 41 -10.44 -0.75 -0.46
N VAL A 42 -9.47 -0.16 0.24
CA VAL A 42 -8.38 0.59 -0.39
C VAL A 42 -7.09 -0.18 -0.16
N TYR A 43 -6.40 -0.55 -1.23
CA TYR A 43 -5.21 -1.39 -1.13
C TYR A 43 -4.07 -0.92 -2.02
N ARG A 44 -2.88 -1.27 -1.62
CA ARG A 44 -1.63 -1.00 -2.33
C ARG A 44 -0.89 -2.32 -2.51
N PRO A 45 -0.89 -2.90 -3.72
CA PRO A 45 -0.11 -4.11 -4.01
C PRO A 45 1.37 -3.90 -3.66
N SER A 46 2.03 -4.97 -3.22
CA SER A 46 3.46 -4.92 -2.95
C SER A 46 4.22 -4.65 -4.25
N ASN A 47 5.01 -3.58 -4.26
CA ASN A 47 5.83 -3.20 -5.39
C ASN A 47 7.21 -2.76 -4.88
N TYR A 48 8.27 -3.10 -5.62
CA TYR A 48 9.63 -2.67 -5.31
C TYR A 48 9.77 -1.15 -5.42
N ASP A 49 9.09 -0.55 -6.41
CA ASP A 49 9.08 0.89 -6.62
C ASP A 49 8.41 1.60 -5.44
N MET A 50 9.15 2.49 -4.79
CA MET A 50 8.66 3.30 -3.65
C MET A 50 8.22 2.49 -2.43
N GLY A 51 8.72 1.26 -2.25
CA GLY A 51 8.34 0.38 -1.14
C GLY A 51 8.52 0.97 0.26
N LEU A 52 9.42 1.94 0.41
CA LEU A 52 9.72 2.61 1.69
C LEU A 52 8.79 3.81 2.00
N MET A 53 7.92 4.21 1.08
CA MET A 53 7.01 5.34 1.30
C MET A 53 5.64 4.86 1.77
N SER A 54 5.08 5.56 2.75
CA SER A 54 3.71 5.33 3.22
C SER A 54 2.74 6.29 2.53
N ALA A 55 1.54 5.81 2.22
CA ALA A 55 0.47 6.59 1.62
C ALA A 55 -0.58 6.94 2.68
N LEU A 56 -0.82 8.22 2.89
CA LEU A 56 -1.93 8.72 3.71
C LEU A 56 -3.20 8.63 2.87
N ILE A 57 -4.18 7.88 3.34
CA ILE A 57 -5.47 7.70 2.67
C ILE A 57 -6.53 8.51 3.41
N SER A 58 -7.27 9.30 2.66
CA SER A 58 -8.42 10.05 3.16
C SER A 58 -9.69 9.65 2.40
N LEU A 59 -10.78 9.56 3.14
CA LEU A 59 -12.15 9.37 2.65
C LEU A 59 -12.91 10.68 2.91
N ASP A 60 -13.45 11.29 1.87
CA ASP A 60 -14.20 12.54 1.93
C ASP A 60 -13.49 13.65 2.73
N GLY A 61 -12.18 13.73 2.56
CA GLY A 61 -11.32 14.71 3.22
C GLY A 61 -10.84 14.33 4.64
N LYS A 62 -11.37 13.28 5.25
CA LYS A 62 -10.91 12.79 6.56
C LYS A 62 -9.89 11.68 6.38
N GLN A 63 -8.73 11.77 7.03
CA GLN A 63 -7.74 10.70 7.02
C GLN A 63 -8.28 9.45 7.72
N VAL A 64 -8.20 8.30 7.04
CA VAL A 64 -8.75 7.03 7.50
C VAL A 64 -7.71 5.93 7.63
N ALA A 65 -6.56 6.04 6.97
CA ALA A 65 -5.51 5.03 7.08
C ALA A 65 -4.14 5.57 6.64
N VAL A 66 -3.11 4.83 7.01
CA VAL A 66 -1.76 4.94 6.46
C VAL A 66 -1.41 3.61 5.80
N LEU A 67 -1.37 3.58 4.48
CA LEU A 67 -1.01 2.37 3.74
C LEU A 67 0.49 2.30 3.48
N GLU A 68 1.09 1.26 3.96
CA GLU A 68 2.44 0.84 3.59
C GLU A 68 2.39 -0.06 2.35
N ASN A 69 3.55 -0.40 1.85
CA ASN A 69 3.70 -1.30 0.70
C ASN A 69 3.13 -2.69 1.02
N GLY A 70 2.23 -3.20 0.20
CA GLY A 70 1.53 -4.46 0.46
C GLY A 70 0.43 -4.35 1.53
N GLY A 71 -0.09 -3.15 1.81
CA GLY A 71 -1.14 -2.93 2.81
C GLY A 71 -2.53 -2.75 2.21
N TYR A 72 -3.58 -3.07 2.99
CA TYR A 72 -4.95 -2.70 2.68
C TYR A 72 -5.69 -2.25 3.93
N VAL A 73 -6.69 -1.38 3.73
CA VAL A 73 -7.68 -1.00 4.74
C VAL A 73 -9.07 -1.37 4.25
N ALA A 74 -9.90 -1.85 5.17
CA ALA A 74 -11.32 -2.12 4.93
C ALA A 74 -12.15 -1.11 5.71
N LEU A 75 -13.04 -0.41 5.02
CA LEU A 75 -13.87 0.67 5.55
C LEU A 75 -15.34 0.30 5.38
N SER A 76 -16.12 0.48 6.44
CA SER A 76 -17.57 0.42 6.38
C SER A 76 -18.09 1.85 6.13
N VAL A 77 -18.76 2.07 5.01
CA VAL A 77 -19.16 3.41 4.57
C VAL A 77 -20.63 3.41 4.10
N GLU A 78 -21.29 4.54 4.13
CA GLU A 78 -22.62 4.67 3.57
C GLU A 78 -22.61 4.41 2.07
N PRO A 79 -23.64 3.79 1.49
CA PRO A 79 -23.77 3.67 0.04
C PRO A 79 -23.81 5.03 -0.64
N GLY A 80 -23.11 5.15 -1.76
CA GLY A 80 -23.05 6.39 -2.52
C GLY A 80 -21.67 6.70 -3.07
N LYS A 81 -21.52 7.93 -3.57
CA LYS A 81 -20.25 8.41 -4.13
C LYS A 81 -19.37 8.99 -3.05
N HIS A 82 -18.16 8.48 -2.96
CA HIS A 82 -17.14 8.92 -2.03
C HIS A 82 -15.88 9.35 -2.77
N THR A 83 -15.16 10.30 -2.20
CA THR A 83 -13.86 10.73 -2.72
C THR A 83 -12.75 10.11 -1.90
N ILE A 84 -11.91 9.30 -2.54
CA ILE A 84 -10.69 8.77 -1.96
C ILE A 84 -9.53 9.65 -2.42
N THR A 85 -8.73 10.10 -1.47
CA THR A 85 -7.53 10.90 -1.74
C THR A 85 -6.32 10.22 -1.12
N GLN A 86 -5.24 10.17 -1.88
CA GLN A 86 -3.94 9.70 -1.44
C GLN A 86 -2.94 10.86 -1.44
N LYS A 87 -2.14 10.95 -0.36
CA LYS A 87 -0.95 11.80 -0.25
C LYS A 87 0.22 10.96 0.23
N TRP A 88 1.43 11.29 -0.22
CA TRP A 88 2.61 10.63 0.30
C TRP A 88 3.01 11.23 1.65
N LYS A 89 3.30 10.36 2.63
CA LYS A 89 3.90 10.76 3.89
C LYS A 89 5.37 11.09 3.62
N ALA A 90 5.86 12.20 4.19
CA ALA A 90 7.28 12.53 4.14
C ALA A 90 8.12 11.34 4.62
N GLY A 91 9.05 10.91 3.79
CA GLY A 91 9.91 9.76 4.09
C GLY A 91 11.09 10.14 4.97
N VAL A 92 11.78 9.12 5.51
CA VAL A 92 13.02 9.26 6.31
C VAL A 92 14.14 9.96 5.54
N LEU A 93 14.07 9.97 4.21
CA LEU A 93 15.09 10.55 3.32
C LEU A 93 14.87 12.04 3.00
N GLY A 94 13.92 12.70 3.65
CA GLY A 94 13.69 14.15 3.54
C GLY A 94 13.42 14.60 2.10
N ASN A 95 12.61 15.65 1.93
CA ASN A 95 12.39 16.39 0.69
C ASN A 95 12.42 15.55 -0.60
N SER A 96 11.43 14.76 -0.81
CA SER A 96 11.14 14.32 -2.17
C SER A 96 10.16 15.33 -2.78
N ASP A 97 10.34 15.66 -4.04
CA ASP A 97 9.35 16.38 -4.88
C ASP A 97 7.97 15.70 -4.89
N LEU A 98 7.86 14.58 -4.18
CA LEU A 98 6.65 13.79 -3.95
C LEU A 98 5.91 14.23 -2.68
N GLU A 99 6.54 15.01 -1.80
CA GLU A 99 5.87 15.57 -0.64
C GLU A 99 4.76 16.52 -1.13
N GLY A 100 3.53 16.14 -0.86
CA GLY A 100 2.35 16.88 -1.32
C GLY A 100 1.76 16.43 -2.66
N ALA A 101 2.40 15.52 -3.40
CA ALA A 101 1.75 14.91 -4.55
C ALA A 101 0.46 14.19 -4.11
N THR A 102 -0.66 14.66 -4.63
CA THR A 102 -2.00 14.20 -4.26
C THR A 102 -2.68 13.57 -5.47
N THR A 103 -3.26 12.40 -5.27
CA THR A 103 -4.09 11.73 -6.27
C THR A 103 -5.45 11.44 -5.67
N SER A 104 -6.52 11.69 -6.42
CA SER A 104 -7.89 11.45 -5.97
C SER A 104 -8.68 10.66 -7.00
N THR A 105 -9.63 9.87 -6.52
CA THR A 105 -10.62 9.18 -7.36
C THR A 105 -11.98 9.22 -6.67
N ILE A 106 -13.06 9.15 -7.47
CA ILE A 106 -14.41 8.98 -6.98
C ILE A 106 -14.76 7.50 -7.09
N VAL A 107 -15.28 6.92 -6.03
CA VAL A 107 -15.75 5.54 -5.95
C VAL A 107 -17.25 5.54 -5.64
N ASP A 108 -17.99 4.69 -6.33
CA ASP A 108 -19.41 4.45 -6.03
C ASP A 108 -19.53 3.16 -5.20
N VAL A 109 -19.90 3.31 -3.94
CA VAL A 109 -20.05 2.20 -2.99
C VAL A 109 -21.49 1.78 -2.92
N GLN A 110 -21.73 0.49 -3.11
CA GLN A 110 -23.06 -0.11 -3.11
C GLN A 110 -23.25 -1.01 -1.88
N TYR A 111 -24.52 -1.18 -1.48
CA TYR A 111 -24.88 -1.92 -0.27
C TYR A 111 -24.44 -3.40 -0.29
N ALA A 112 -24.52 -4.14 -1.31
CA ALA A 112 -24.23 -5.58 -1.32
C ALA A 112 -22.93 -5.95 -2.02
N ASN A 113 -22.28 -4.97 -2.67
CA ASN A 113 -21.13 -5.22 -3.50
C ASN A 113 -19.93 -4.43 -2.97
N PRO A 114 -18.89 -5.10 -2.48
CA PRO A 114 -17.68 -4.41 -2.07
C PRO A 114 -17.04 -3.62 -3.22
N ALA A 115 -16.65 -2.39 -2.92
CA ALA A 115 -15.88 -1.56 -3.83
C ALA A 115 -14.39 -1.70 -3.54
N TYR A 116 -13.56 -1.72 -4.58
CA TYR A 116 -12.11 -1.87 -4.48
C TYR A 116 -11.43 -0.69 -5.14
N VAL A 117 -10.50 -0.07 -4.42
CA VAL A 117 -9.65 1.01 -4.93
C VAL A 117 -8.19 0.58 -4.82
N SER A 118 -7.51 0.52 -5.95
CA SER A 118 -6.10 0.15 -6.04
C SER A 118 -5.23 1.41 -6.13
N LEU A 119 -4.16 1.45 -5.33
CA LEU A 119 -3.09 2.43 -5.42
C LEU A 119 -1.87 1.75 -6.05
N THR A 120 -1.60 2.08 -7.31
CA THR A 120 -0.47 1.52 -8.05
C THR A 120 0.56 2.59 -8.41
N SER A 121 1.79 2.17 -8.62
CA SER A 121 2.88 3.01 -9.12
C SER A 121 3.51 2.39 -10.35
N ASN A 122 3.82 3.22 -11.33
CA ASN A 122 4.57 2.83 -12.51
C ASN A 122 5.81 3.69 -12.63
N ALA A 123 6.98 3.06 -12.64
CA ALA A 123 8.22 3.75 -12.94
C ALA A 123 8.25 4.11 -14.43
N LYS A 124 8.54 5.37 -14.74
CA LYS A 124 8.77 5.82 -16.10
C LYS A 124 10.19 6.31 -16.25
N ARG A 125 10.92 5.71 -17.17
CA ARG A 125 12.24 6.19 -17.55
C ARG A 125 12.10 7.55 -18.25
N LEU A 126 12.72 8.57 -17.70
CA LEU A 126 12.80 9.91 -18.28
C LEU A 126 14.19 10.07 -18.85
N GLU A 127 14.30 10.17 -20.17
CA GLU A 127 15.56 10.44 -20.85
C GLU A 127 15.72 11.96 -21.05
N SER A 128 16.73 12.53 -20.41
CA SER A 128 17.13 13.90 -20.70
C SER A 128 18.21 13.90 -21.75
N ARG A 129 17.89 14.38 -22.95
CA ARG A 129 18.86 14.51 -24.04
C ARG A 129 19.94 15.57 -23.78
N GLN A 130 19.67 16.50 -22.86
CA GLN A 130 20.54 17.66 -22.63
C GLN A 130 21.71 17.36 -21.67
N TYR A 131 21.57 16.38 -20.77
CA TYR A 131 22.58 16.12 -19.74
C TYR A 131 23.06 14.67 -19.68
N ASN A 132 22.67 13.84 -20.63
CA ASN A 132 22.97 12.40 -20.65
C ASN A 132 22.61 11.68 -19.32
N VAL A 133 21.61 12.19 -18.61
CA VAL A 133 21.13 11.68 -17.33
C VAL A 133 19.84 10.91 -17.57
N VAL A 134 19.79 9.70 -17.06
CA VAL A 134 18.57 8.90 -16.98
C VAL A 134 17.93 9.17 -15.63
N ALA A 135 16.83 9.91 -15.62
CA ALA A 135 15.98 10.07 -14.43
C ALA A 135 14.86 9.02 -14.46
N VAL A 136 14.50 8.51 -13.31
CA VAL A 136 13.33 7.65 -13.14
C VAL A 136 12.22 8.49 -12.53
N GLY A 137 11.18 8.74 -13.31
CA GLY A 137 9.95 9.35 -12.82
C GLY A 137 8.95 8.29 -12.40
N PHE A 138 8.14 8.57 -11.39
CA PHE A 138 7.07 7.68 -10.95
C PHE A 138 5.71 8.31 -11.29
N ARG A 139 4.80 7.48 -11.78
CA ARG A 139 3.40 7.87 -11.97
C ARG A 139 2.55 7.05 -11.01
N TRP A 140 1.70 7.74 -10.27
CA TRP A 140 0.77 7.15 -9.32
C TRP A 140 -0.62 7.11 -9.92
N GLN A 141 -1.31 6.02 -9.65
CA GLN A 141 -2.70 5.86 -10.05
C GLN A 141 -3.49 5.35 -8.87
N LEU A 142 -4.56 6.06 -8.54
CA LEU A 142 -5.57 5.65 -7.58
C LEU A 142 -6.85 5.43 -8.39
N ALA A 143 -7.33 4.18 -8.48
CA ALA A 143 -8.45 3.84 -9.36
C ALA A 143 -9.36 2.79 -8.73
N GLN A 144 -10.67 2.94 -8.95
CA GLN A 144 -11.61 1.85 -8.69
C GLN A 144 -11.37 0.73 -9.70
N VAL A 145 -11.34 -0.50 -9.22
CA VAL A 145 -11.12 -1.70 -10.03
C VAL A 145 -12.20 -2.74 -9.77
N ALA A 146 -12.44 -3.60 -10.75
CA ALA A 146 -13.41 -4.67 -10.60
C ALA A 146 -12.92 -5.76 -9.62
N ALA A 147 -13.83 -6.48 -8.99
CA ALA A 147 -13.51 -7.48 -7.97
C ALA A 147 -12.62 -8.61 -8.48
N ASP A 148 -12.81 -9.05 -9.71
CA ASP A 148 -12.01 -10.11 -10.34
C ASP A 148 -10.54 -9.69 -10.53
N GLN A 149 -10.28 -8.40 -10.76
CA GLN A 149 -8.93 -7.84 -10.80
C GLN A 149 -8.38 -7.61 -9.39
N ALA A 150 -9.20 -7.09 -8.46
CA ALA A 150 -8.77 -6.71 -7.13
C ALA A 150 -8.42 -7.92 -6.24
N LEU A 151 -9.23 -8.99 -6.29
CA LEU A 151 -9.11 -10.13 -5.37
C LEU A 151 -7.74 -10.83 -5.43
N PRO A 152 -7.15 -11.13 -6.59
CA PRO A 152 -5.81 -11.70 -6.66
C PRO A 152 -4.74 -10.81 -6.02
N GLU A 153 -4.83 -9.49 -6.22
CA GLU A 153 -3.85 -8.53 -5.72
C GLU A 153 -3.98 -8.30 -4.21
N ILE A 154 -5.20 -8.06 -3.71
CA ILE A 154 -5.45 -7.77 -2.30
C ILE A 154 -5.23 -9.00 -1.40
N SER A 155 -5.40 -10.22 -1.93
CA SER A 155 -5.16 -11.45 -1.16
C SER A 155 -3.74 -11.57 -0.63
N GLU A 156 -2.78 -10.96 -1.31
CA GLU A 156 -1.38 -10.90 -0.88
C GLU A 156 -1.10 -9.75 0.10
N CYS A 157 -2.05 -8.83 0.25
CA CYS A 157 -1.90 -7.68 1.13
C CYS A 157 -2.17 -8.03 2.60
N ARG A 158 -1.69 -7.15 3.49
CA ARG A 158 -1.87 -7.23 4.94
C ARG A 158 -2.77 -6.11 5.43
N LYS A 159 -3.63 -6.43 6.37
CA LYS A 159 -4.57 -5.47 6.95
C LYS A 159 -3.84 -4.37 7.72
N VAL A 160 -4.27 -3.15 7.49
CA VAL A 160 -3.94 -1.97 8.28
C VAL A 160 -5.20 -1.55 9.04
N GLU A 161 -5.04 -1.16 10.28
CA GLU A 161 -6.17 -0.64 11.06
C GLU A 161 -6.58 0.74 10.55
N ALA A 162 -7.90 0.98 10.50
CA ALA A 162 -8.44 2.30 10.24
C ALA A 162 -8.18 3.23 11.45
N ILE A 163 -7.99 4.53 11.16
CA ILE A 163 -7.72 5.58 12.16
C ILE A 163 -9.03 6.23 12.57
#